data_a92a3c9c1ad34e5fbf3f324c81cad586
#
_entry.id   a92a3c9c1ad34e5fbf3f324c81cad586
#
_cell.length_a   1.000
_cell.length_b   1.000
_cell.length_c   1.000
_cell.angle_alpha   90.00
_cell.angle_beta   90.00
_cell.angle_gamma   90.00
#
_symmetry.space_group_name_H-M   'P 1'
#
loop_
_entity.id
_entity.type
_entity.pdbx_description
1 polymer ?
#
loop_
_entity_poly.entity_id
_entity_poly.type
_entity_poly.pdbx_seq_one_letter_code
_entity_poly.pdbx_strand_id
1 'polypeptide(L)'
;VLTKGSAFADTPDLTDGNVYMDEYVHYIIEKLGNSQSASGIQGYSLDNEPALWHTTHSRLHPNPVTIAELNEKSVELAKAVKALDPDAEIFGPALYGYTAYDHLADDDSSTEWETIQAEKGYHWYLDCYLDQMKQASDAAGTRLLDVLDIHYYSESARVGAEDRVQSVRTLYEAGFAENS
;
A
#
# COMPACT_ATOMS: atom_id res chain seq x y z
N VAL A 1 -4.28 7.78 -16.30
CA VAL A 1 -3.37 6.66 -16.11
C VAL A 1 -3.71 5.60 -17.12
N LEU A 2 -2.74 5.16 -17.88
CA LEU A 2 -2.92 4.03 -18.78
C LEU A 2 -2.69 2.73 -18.00
N THR A 3 -3.63 1.81 -18.13
CA THR A 3 -3.45 0.46 -17.63
C THR A 3 -2.62 -0.31 -18.65
N LYS A 4 -1.60 -1.02 -18.21
CA LYS A 4 -0.85 -1.93 -19.06
C LYS A 4 -1.80 -3.05 -19.53
N GLY A 5 -2.03 -3.14 -20.82
CA GLY A 5 -2.93 -4.15 -21.41
C GLY A 5 -2.31 -5.55 -21.49
N SER A 6 -1.15 -5.77 -20.87
CA SER A 6 -0.42 -7.04 -20.85
C SER A 6 0.13 -7.30 -19.45
N ALA A 7 0.57 -8.53 -19.19
CA ALA A 7 1.32 -8.85 -17.97
C ALA A 7 2.55 -7.97 -17.83
N PHE A 8 2.97 -7.72 -16.60
CA PHE A 8 4.24 -7.05 -16.34
C PHE A 8 5.39 -7.79 -17.00
N ALA A 9 6.35 -7.04 -17.50
CA ALA A 9 7.51 -7.56 -18.23
C ALA A 9 8.80 -7.04 -17.58
N ASP A 10 9.81 -7.86 -17.57
CA ASP A 10 11.17 -7.52 -17.12
C ASP A 10 11.94 -6.63 -18.12
N THR A 11 11.42 -6.50 -19.34
CA THR A 11 12.02 -5.68 -20.38
C THR A 11 11.01 -4.64 -20.86
N PRO A 12 11.32 -3.33 -20.74
CA PRO A 12 10.41 -2.27 -21.16
C PRO A 12 10.25 -2.25 -22.69
N ASP A 13 9.03 -1.93 -23.15
CA ASP A 13 8.76 -1.62 -24.55
C ASP A 13 9.03 -0.12 -24.78
N LEU A 14 10.14 0.19 -25.38
CA LEU A 14 10.53 1.57 -25.70
C LEU A 14 9.80 2.14 -26.93
N THR A 15 8.90 1.40 -27.56
CA THR A 15 8.25 1.79 -28.82
C THR A 15 6.84 2.31 -28.65
N ASP A 16 6.17 2.02 -27.54
CA ASP A 16 4.77 2.40 -27.29
C ASP A 16 4.60 3.83 -26.75
N GLY A 17 5.67 4.50 -26.36
CA GLY A 17 5.65 5.87 -25.83
C GLY A 17 5.15 5.99 -24.39
N ASN A 18 4.93 4.89 -23.66
CA ASN A 18 4.49 4.85 -22.30
C ASN A 18 5.59 4.26 -21.39
N VAL A 19 5.52 4.57 -20.11
CA VAL A 19 6.36 3.94 -19.08
C VAL A 19 5.42 3.37 -18.01
N TYR A 20 5.53 2.08 -17.79
CA TYR A 20 4.77 1.38 -16.77
C TYR A 20 5.62 1.15 -15.51
N MET A 21 5.00 0.83 -14.39
CA MET A 21 5.71 0.75 -13.11
C MET A 21 6.78 -0.34 -13.09
N ASP A 22 6.53 -1.50 -13.70
CA ASP A 22 7.53 -2.57 -13.85
C ASP A 22 8.74 -2.11 -14.66
N GLU A 23 8.51 -1.39 -15.74
CA GLU A 23 9.57 -0.83 -16.58
C GLU A 23 10.38 0.24 -15.85
N TYR A 24 9.71 1.05 -15.02
CA TYR A 24 10.37 2.05 -14.18
C TYR A 24 11.28 1.39 -13.13
N VAL A 25 10.78 0.34 -12.46
CA VAL A 25 11.59 -0.44 -11.52
C VAL A 25 12.80 -1.08 -12.21
N HIS A 26 12.61 -1.68 -13.39
CA HIS A 26 13.70 -2.24 -14.17
C HIS A 26 14.74 -1.18 -14.52
N TYR A 27 14.31 0.01 -14.97
CA TYR A 27 15.22 1.12 -15.27
C TYR A 27 16.04 1.55 -14.03
N ILE A 28 15.41 1.63 -12.85
CA ILE A 28 16.10 1.95 -11.60
C ILE A 28 17.19 0.90 -11.31
N ILE A 29 16.84 -0.37 -11.42
CA ILE A 29 17.79 -1.48 -11.18
C ILE A 29 18.97 -1.41 -12.16
N GLU A 30 18.72 -1.13 -13.43
CA GLU A 30 19.80 -0.96 -14.41
C GLU A 30 20.74 0.20 -14.10
N LYS A 31 20.23 1.29 -13.53
CA LYS A 31 21.01 2.49 -13.23
C LYS A 31 21.74 2.44 -11.90
N LEU A 32 21.14 1.86 -10.90
CA LEU A 32 21.63 1.92 -9.51
C LEU A 32 22.11 0.56 -8.99
N GLY A 33 21.77 -0.52 -9.69
CA GLY A 33 21.92 -1.89 -9.22
C GLY A 33 20.71 -2.37 -8.45
N ASN A 34 20.66 -3.66 -8.15
CA ASN A 34 19.61 -4.28 -7.35
C ASN A 34 19.69 -3.86 -5.87
N SER A 35 18.71 -4.29 -5.07
CA SER A 35 18.60 -3.95 -3.63
C SER A 35 19.82 -4.34 -2.79
N GLN A 36 20.61 -5.31 -3.23
CA GLN A 36 21.85 -5.72 -2.56
C GLN A 36 23.07 -4.87 -2.94
N SER A 37 22.93 -3.98 -3.91
CA SER A 37 24.00 -3.09 -4.35
C SER A 37 24.13 -1.89 -3.42
N ALA A 38 25.33 -1.33 -3.33
CA ALA A 38 25.61 -0.17 -2.45
C ALA A 38 24.79 1.08 -2.80
N SER A 39 24.36 1.22 -4.07
CA SER A 39 23.53 2.32 -4.57
C SER A 39 22.10 1.89 -4.95
N GLY A 40 21.77 0.61 -4.78
CA GLY A 40 20.46 0.06 -5.12
C GLY A 40 19.35 0.54 -4.20
N ILE A 41 18.14 0.54 -4.70
CA ILE A 41 16.93 0.82 -3.90
C ILE A 41 16.58 -0.45 -3.12
N GLN A 42 16.61 -0.37 -1.80
CA GLN A 42 16.39 -1.53 -0.92
C GLN A 42 14.92 -1.91 -0.78
N GLY A 43 14.00 -0.96 -0.96
CA GLY A 43 12.58 -1.23 -0.82
C GLY A 43 11.70 -0.29 -1.63
N TYR A 44 10.49 -0.75 -1.92
CA TYR A 44 9.49 -0.04 -2.71
C TYR A 44 8.18 0.04 -1.93
N SER A 45 7.65 1.24 -1.77
CA SER A 45 6.28 1.41 -1.27
C SER A 45 5.29 1.29 -2.42
N LEU A 46 4.21 0.52 -2.20
CA LEU A 46 3.23 0.21 -3.25
C LEU A 46 2.38 1.40 -3.68
N ASP A 47 2.31 2.43 -2.88
CA ASP A 47 1.75 3.77 -3.16
C ASP A 47 1.71 4.58 -1.85
N ASN A 48 0.91 5.66 -1.85
CA ASN A 48 0.67 6.53 -0.70
C ASN A 48 -0.81 6.85 -0.57
N GLU A 49 -1.39 6.52 0.59
CA GLU A 49 -2.75 6.86 0.97
C GLU A 49 -3.82 6.52 -0.10
N PRO A 50 -3.90 5.26 -0.56
CA PRO A 50 -4.76 4.89 -1.70
C PRO A 50 -6.24 5.19 -1.46
N ALA A 51 -6.71 5.15 -0.22
CA ALA A 51 -8.08 5.52 0.12
C ALA A 51 -8.44 6.97 -0.27
N LEU A 52 -7.44 7.85 -0.41
CA LEU A 52 -7.61 9.25 -0.78
C LEU A 52 -7.41 9.55 -2.27
N TRP A 53 -7.13 8.57 -3.12
CA TRP A 53 -6.83 8.82 -4.55
C TRP A 53 -7.92 9.62 -5.26
N HIS A 54 -9.19 9.35 -5.00
CA HIS A 54 -10.32 10.03 -5.62
C HIS A 54 -10.40 11.53 -5.30
N THR A 55 -9.83 11.97 -4.19
CA THR A 55 -9.77 13.39 -3.80
C THR A 55 -8.43 14.03 -4.16
N THR A 56 -7.32 13.33 -3.91
CA THR A 56 -5.97 13.85 -4.15
C THR A 56 -5.54 13.76 -5.61
N HIS A 57 -6.03 12.77 -6.33
CA HIS A 57 -5.71 12.45 -7.71
C HIS A 57 -6.97 12.29 -8.59
N SER A 58 -8.01 13.07 -8.34
CA SER A 58 -9.34 12.94 -8.97
C SER A 58 -9.34 12.96 -10.51
N ARG A 59 -8.32 13.52 -11.14
CA ARG A 59 -8.16 13.47 -12.61
C ARG A 59 -7.66 12.12 -13.12
N LEU A 60 -7.01 11.35 -12.28
CA LEU A 60 -6.43 10.03 -12.60
C LEU A 60 -7.29 8.91 -12.03
N HIS A 61 -7.83 9.10 -10.86
CA HIS A 61 -8.67 8.15 -10.14
C HIS A 61 -9.91 8.87 -9.58
N PRO A 62 -10.96 9.09 -10.38
CA PRO A 62 -12.10 9.93 -10.00
C PRO A 62 -13.05 9.28 -9.00
N ASN A 63 -13.04 7.96 -8.87
CA ASN A 63 -13.88 7.22 -7.95
C ASN A 63 -13.09 6.74 -6.72
N PRO A 64 -13.73 6.51 -5.58
CA PRO A 64 -13.10 5.82 -4.45
C PRO A 64 -12.51 4.49 -4.88
N VAL A 65 -11.35 4.14 -4.33
CA VAL A 65 -10.71 2.85 -4.58
C VAL A 65 -11.53 1.74 -3.92
N THR A 66 -11.76 0.64 -4.63
CA THR A 66 -12.39 -0.55 -4.05
C THR A 66 -11.34 -1.44 -3.37
N ILE A 67 -11.80 -2.28 -2.44
CA ILE A 67 -10.95 -3.27 -1.76
C ILE A 67 -10.36 -4.25 -2.77
N ALA A 68 -11.19 -4.72 -3.71
CA ALA A 68 -10.75 -5.61 -4.77
C ALA A 68 -9.65 -4.96 -5.62
N GLU A 69 -9.84 -3.70 -6.03
CA GLU A 69 -8.87 -2.96 -6.83
C GLU A 69 -7.54 -2.77 -6.11
N LEU A 70 -7.57 -2.33 -4.85
CA LEU A 70 -6.34 -2.08 -4.10
C LEU A 70 -5.55 -3.38 -3.87
N ASN A 71 -6.25 -4.44 -3.50
CA ASN A 71 -5.63 -5.75 -3.28
C ASN A 71 -4.99 -6.29 -4.57
N GLU A 72 -5.71 -6.23 -5.70
CA GLU A 72 -5.19 -6.65 -7.00
C GLU A 72 -3.95 -5.85 -7.41
N LYS A 73 -4.02 -4.53 -7.36
CA LYS A 73 -2.88 -3.65 -7.71
C LYS A 73 -1.67 -3.89 -6.81
N SER A 74 -1.88 -4.08 -5.51
CA SER A 74 -0.81 -4.38 -4.55
C SER A 74 -0.12 -5.70 -4.88
N VAL A 75 -0.89 -6.75 -5.15
CA VAL A 75 -0.36 -8.07 -5.49
C VAL A 75 0.41 -8.03 -6.81
N GLU A 76 -0.15 -7.41 -7.85
CA GLU A 76 0.48 -7.39 -9.17
C GLU A 76 1.77 -6.57 -9.18
N LEU A 77 1.78 -5.39 -8.55
CA LEU A 77 3.00 -4.58 -8.46
C LEU A 77 4.08 -5.27 -7.61
N ALA A 78 3.69 -5.87 -6.47
CA ALA A 78 4.63 -6.60 -5.63
C ALA A 78 5.25 -7.79 -6.38
N LYS A 79 4.46 -8.55 -7.15
CA LYS A 79 4.98 -9.63 -8.01
C LYS A 79 5.96 -9.12 -9.04
N ALA A 80 5.65 -7.98 -9.69
CA ALA A 80 6.54 -7.39 -10.69
C ALA A 80 7.88 -6.96 -10.09
N VAL A 81 7.85 -6.31 -8.91
CA VAL A 81 9.08 -5.92 -8.20
C VAL A 81 9.89 -7.15 -7.81
N LYS A 82 9.26 -8.16 -7.19
CA LYS A 82 9.94 -9.40 -6.77
C LYS A 82 10.47 -10.23 -7.93
N ALA A 83 9.88 -10.13 -9.11
CA ALA A 83 10.40 -10.78 -10.32
C ALA A 83 11.69 -10.10 -10.83
N LEU A 84 11.80 -8.78 -10.68
CA LEU A 84 12.95 -7.99 -11.10
C LEU A 84 14.05 -7.94 -10.03
N ASP A 85 13.67 -7.85 -8.77
CA ASP A 85 14.56 -7.77 -7.61
C ASP A 85 13.97 -8.58 -6.44
N PRO A 86 14.26 -9.87 -6.34
CA PRO A 86 13.69 -10.76 -5.32
C PRO A 86 14.00 -10.36 -3.88
N ASP A 87 15.12 -9.65 -3.67
CA ASP A 87 15.62 -9.26 -2.36
C ASP A 87 15.10 -7.87 -1.93
N ALA A 88 14.46 -7.10 -2.83
CA ALA A 88 13.90 -5.80 -2.46
C ALA A 88 12.71 -5.96 -1.51
N GLU A 89 12.62 -5.10 -0.49
CA GLU A 89 11.51 -5.08 0.46
C GLU A 89 10.30 -4.36 -0.13
N ILE A 90 9.11 -4.91 0.10
CA ILE A 90 7.83 -4.32 -0.30
C ILE A 90 7.13 -3.75 0.92
N PHE A 91 6.79 -2.47 0.83
CA PHE A 91 6.08 -1.70 1.86
C PHE A 91 4.64 -1.44 1.41
N GLY A 92 3.67 -1.60 2.28
CA GLY A 92 2.27 -1.29 1.99
C GLY A 92 1.33 -1.63 3.15
N PRO A 93 0.07 -1.21 3.04
CA PRO A 93 -0.58 -0.48 1.96
C PRO A 93 -0.50 1.05 2.08
N ALA A 94 0.30 1.62 2.96
CA ALA A 94 0.49 3.04 3.20
C ALA A 94 -0.85 3.79 3.47
N LEU A 95 -1.69 3.21 4.34
CA LEU A 95 -3.01 3.76 4.67
C LEU A 95 -2.90 5.04 5.49
N TYR A 96 -3.79 6.02 5.22
CA TYR A 96 -3.70 7.37 5.76
C TYR A 96 -4.03 7.50 7.26
N GLY A 97 -4.70 6.54 7.86
CA GLY A 97 -5.09 6.61 9.26
C GLY A 97 -6.19 5.62 9.64
N TYR A 98 -6.76 5.81 10.83
CA TYR A 98 -7.69 4.89 11.48
C TYR A 98 -8.86 4.45 10.58
N THR A 99 -9.54 5.38 9.93
CA THR A 99 -10.69 5.07 9.07
C THR A 99 -10.31 4.12 7.95
N ALA A 100 -9.13 4.33 7.34
CA ALA A 100 -8.65 3.45 6.28
C ALA A 100 -8.22 2.08 6.82
N TYR A 101 -7.82 1.97 8.08
CA TYR A 101 -7.56 0.65 8.70
C TYR A 101 -8.85 -0.13 8.90
N ASP A 102 -9.93 0.56 9.28
CA ASP A 102 -11.21 -0.03 9.58
C ASP A 102 -11.94 -0.52 8.31
N HIS A 103 -12.13 0.33 7.32
CA HIS A 103 -12.96 0.02 6.15
C HIS A 103 -12.47 0.57 4.80
N LEU A 104 -11.23 1.03 4.71
CA LEU A 104 -10.50 1.53 3.54
C LEU A 104 -10.94 2.92 3.08
N ALA A 105 -12.17 3.11 2.63
CA ALA A 105 -12.64 4.36 2.05
C ALA A 105 -13.94 4.83 2.68
N ASP A 106 -14.07 6.16 2.87
CA ASP A 106 -15.26 6.82 3.41
C ASP A 106 -16.39 6.92 2.36
N ASP A 107 -16.62 5.88 1.56
CA ASP A 107 -17.75 5.85 0.65
C ASP A 107 -18.93 5.13 1.27
N ASP A 108 -19.82 5.90 1.91
CA ASP A 108 -21.06 5.41 2.51
C ASP A 108 -21.98 4.70 1.49
N SER A 109 -21.69 4.81 0.19
CA SER A 109 -22.45 4.15 -0.86
C SER A 109 -21.96 2.72 -1.17
N SER A 110 -20.76 2.35 -0.72
CA SER A 110 -20.17 1.03 -0.96
C SER A 110 -20.58 0.04 0.12
N THR A 111 -21.18 -1.07 -0.31
CA THR A 111 -21.47 -2.24 0.55
C THR A 111 -20.36 -3.29 0.48
N GLU A 112 -19.26 -2.99 -0.19
CA GLU A 112 -18.18 -3.97 -0.43
C GLU A 112 -17.60 -4.47 0.90
N TRP A 113 -17.25 -3.54 1.81
CA TRP A 113 -16.68 -3.90 3.10
C TRP A 113 -17.66 -4.69 3.97
N GLU A 114 -18.92 -4.27 4.05
CA GLU A 114 -19.96 -4.99 4.79
C GLU A 114 -20.13 -6.43 4.29
N THR A 115 -20.10 -6.61 2.98
CA THR A 115 -20.18 -7.93 2.35
C THR A 115 -18.98 -8.79 2.73
N ILE A 116 -17.77 -8.27 2.64
CA ILE A 116 -16.54 -8.98 3.00
C ILE A 116 -16.53 -9.35 4.49
N GLN A 117 -16.94 -8.43 5.36
CA GLN A 117 -17.07 -8.71 6.80
C GLN A 117 -18.04 -9.85 7.08
N ALA A 118 -19.22 -9.81 6.46
CA ALA A 118 -20.24 -10.84 6.64
C ALA A 118 -19.78 -12.23 6.16
N GLU A 119 -19.04 -12.26 5.06
CA GLU A 119 -18.59 -13.53 4.45
C GLU A 119 -17.33 -14.10 5.11
N LYS A 120 -16.39 -13.24 5.49
CA LYS A 120 -15.04 -13.63 5.95
C LYS A 120 -14.79 -13.43 7.43
N GLY A 121 -15.59 -12.60 8.09
CA GLY A 121 -15.48 -12.34 9.53
C GLY A 121 -14.29 -11.46 9.93
N TYR A 122 -13.72 -10.70 9.01
CA TYR A 122 -12.67 -9.73 9.35
C TYR A 122 -13.22 -8.62 10.25
N HIS A 123 -12.41 -8.17 11.17
CA HIS A 123 -12.76 -7.05 12.04
C HIS A 123 -12.37 -5.70 11.42
N TRP A 124 -11.22 -5.67 10.77
CA TRP A 124 -10.63 -4.50 10.13
C TRP A 124 -10.33 -4.81 8.66
N TYR A 125 -10.41 -3.79 7.81
CA TYR A 125 -9.91 -3.90 6.43
C TYR A 125 -8.43 -4.32 6.40
N LEU A 126 -7.64 -3.81 7.34
CA LEU A 126 -6.22 -4.16 7.44
C LEU A 126 -6.00 -5.67 7.59
N ASP A 127 -6.87 -6.38 8.35
CA ASP A 127 -6.81 -7.84 8.46
C ASP A 127 -7.07 -8.50 7.10
N CYS A 128 -8.06 -7.99 6.37
CA CYS A 128 -8.38 -8.44 5.03
C CYS A 128 -7.21 -8.27 4.07
N TYR A 129 -6.59 -7.07 4.06
CA TYR A 129 -5.43 -6.77 3.22
C TYR A 129 -4.25 -7.71 3.52
N LEU A 130 -3.90 -7.88 4.78
CA LEU A 130 -2.80 -8.76 5.20
C LEU A 130 -3.05 -10.22 4.83
N ASP A 131 -4.29 -10.70 4.98
CA ASP A 131 -4.65 -12.07 4.59
C ASP A 131 -4.56 -12.26 3.08
N GLN A 132 -5.03 -11.30 2.28
CA GLN A 132 -4.91 -11.33 0.82
C GLN A 132 -3.45 -11.33 0.36
N MET A 133 -2.61 -10.47 0.94
CA MET A 133 -1.18 -10.43 0.62
C MET A 133 -0.47 -11.73 1.02
N LYS A 134 -0.88 -12.33 2.15
CA LYS A 134 -0.37 -13.64 2.57
C LYS A 134 -0.76 -14.74 1.60
N GLN A 135 -2.03 -14.84 1.23
CA GLN A 135 -2.52 -15.84 0.27
C GLN A 135 -1.82 -15.70 -1.07
N ALA A 136 -1.65 -14.46 -1.56
CA ALA A 136 -0.93 -14.18 -2.79
C ALA A 136 0.56 -14.57 -2.70
N SER A 137 1.18 -14.33 -1.55
CA SER A 137 2.57 -14.74 -1.27
C SER A 137 2.73 -16.25 -1.29
N ASP A 138 1.82 -16.97 -0.62
CA ASP A 138 1.80 -18.44 -0.59
C ASP A 138 1.64 -19.00 -2.02
N ALA A 139 0.75 -18.42 -2.82
CA ALA A 139 0.52 -18.83 -4.20
C ALA A 139 1.71 -18.51 -5.13
N ALA A 140 2.40 -17.41 -4.89
CA ALA A 140 3.58 -17.00 -5.65
C ALA A 140 4.87 -17.73 -5.21
N GLY A 141 4.87 -18.37 -4.06
CA GLY A 141 6.07 -19.00 -3.47
C GLY A 141 7.13 -17.98 -3.01
N THR A 142 6.76 -16.71 -2.88
CA THR A 142 7.63 -15.64 -2.40
C THR A 142 6.83 -14.63 -1.58
N ARG A 143 7.48 -13.96 -0.62
CA ARG A 143 6.83 -12.92 0.18
C ARG A 143 6.59 -11.69 -0.68
N LEU A 144 5.35 -11.23 -0.76
CA LEU A 144 4.92 -10.07 -1.55
C LEU A 144 4.71 -8.81 -0.70
N LEU A 145 4.70 -8.92 0.61
CA LEU A 145 4.66 -7.79 1.54
C LEU A 145 5.65 -8.06 2.67
N ASP A 146 6.68 -7.24 2.77
CA ASP A 146 7.74 -7.39 3.77
C ASP A 146 7.48 -6.49 4.98
N VAL A 147 6.98 -5.28 4.74
CA VAL A 147 6.76 -4.26 5.77
C VAL A 147 5.32 -3.76 5.71
N LEU A 148 4.63 -3.84 6.84
CA LEU A 148 3.35 -3.16 7.03
C LEU A 148 3.62 -1.67 7.17
N ASP A 149 3.23 -0.91 6.15
CA ASP A 149 3.35 0.55 6.10
C ASP A 149 1.99 1.19 6.35
N ILE A 150 1.89 1.98 7.40
CA ILE A 150 0.69 2.72 7.79
C ILE A 150 1.07 4.11 8.30
N HIS A 151 0.22 5.10 8.03
CA HIS A 151 0.41 6.44 8.57
C HIS A 151 -0.34 6.58 9.89
N TYR A 152 0.34 7.06 10.89
CA TYR A 152 -0.23 7.35 12.19
C TYR A 152 -0.32 8.85 12.43
N TYR A 153 -1.53 9.34 12.59
CA TYR A 153 -1.81 10.71 13.03
C TYR A 153 -2.46 10.64 14.39
N SER A 154 -1.77 11.14 15.41
CA SER A 154 -2.39 11.24 16.73
C SER A 154 -3.50 12.27 16.71
N GLU A 155 -4.71 11.86 17.07
CA GLU A 155 -5.80 12.76 17.38
C GLU A 155 -5.84 12.97 18.87
N SER A 156 -5.76 14.23 19.30
CA SER A 156 -5.94 14.60 20.68
C SER A 156 -7.23 15.40 20.82
N ALA A 157 -8.05 15.08 21.79
CA ALA A 157 -9.23 15.86 22.15
C ALA A 157 -8.88 17.31 22.51
N ARG A 158 -7.61 17.56 22.81
CA ARG A 158 -7.04 18.89 23.00
C ARG A 158 -6.29 19.32 21.75
N VAL A 159 -6.64 20.47 21.21
CA VAL A 159 -6.14 20.99 19.93
C VAL A 159 -4.72 21.57 20.03
N GLY A 160 -3.97 21.32 21.12
CA GLY A 160 -2.64 21.86 21.34
C GLY A 160 -1.53 21.07 20.63
N ALA A 161 -0.56 21.78 20.07
CA ALA A 161 0.62 21.14 19.47
C ALA A 161 1.38 20.27 20.48
N GLU A 162 1.36 20.66 21.74
CA GLU A 162 2.01 19.95 22.85
C GLU A 162 1.37 18.58 23.10
N ASP A 163 0.04 18.51 23.08
CA ASP A 163 -0.69 17.25 23.24
C ASP A 163 -0.41 16.29 22.09
N ARG A 164 -0.35 16.78 20.84
CA ARG A 164 -0.02 15.97 19.66
C ARG A 164 1.40 15.41 19.70
N VAL A 165 2.36 16.20 20.15
CA VAL A 165 3.73 15.73 20.32
C VAL A 165 3.83 14.67 21.41
N GLN A 166 3.07 14.83 22.50
CA GLN A 166 3.06 13.85 23.60
C GLN A 166 2.34 12.54 23.24
N SER A 167 1.34 12.57 22.36
CA SER A 167 0.56 11.37 22.01
C SER A 167 1.41 10.29 21.34
N VAL A 168 2.49 10.65 20.64
CA VAL A 168 3.44 9.69 20.05
C VAL A 168 4.05 8.73 21.10
N ARG A 169 4.04 9.12 22.37
CA ARG A 169 4.52 8.28 23.48
C ARG A 169 3.75 6.97 23.63
N THR A 170 2.49 6.93 23.16
CA THR A 170 1.70 5.67 23.14
C THR A 170 2.37 4.56 22.35
N LEU A 171 3.21 4.89 21.37
CA LEU A 171 3.89 3.91 20.52
C LEU A 171 5.08 3.24 21.21
N TYR A 172 5.64 3.84 22.24
CA TYR A 172 6.87 3.33 22.86
C TYR A 172 6.90 3.35 24.40
N GLU A 173 5.99 4.06 25.05
CA GLU A 173 5.97 4.18 26.50
C GLU A 173 4.82 3.36 27.12
N ALA A 174 5.15 2.23 27.70
CA ALA A 174 4.17 1.36 28.33
C ALA A 174 3.39 2.09 29.44
N GLY A 175 2.07 2.06 29.36
CA GLY A 175 1.18 2.69 30.34
C GLY A 175 0.90 4.18 30.09
N PHE A 176 1.49 4.78 29.05
CA PHE A 176 1.04 6.09 28.59
C PHE A 176 -0.26 5.95 27.81
N ALA A 177 -1.25 6.76 28.14
CA ALA A 177 -2.50 6.89 27.39
C ALA A 177 -2.61 8.32 26.87
N GLU A 178 -2.91 8.46 25.59
CA GLU A 178 -3.21 9.76 25.02
C GLU A 178 -4.61 10.23 25.42
N ASN A 179 -4.83 11.52 25.40
CA ASN A 179 -6.13 12.13 25.67
C ASN A 179 -6.91 12.28 24.35
N SER A 180 -7.25 11.17 23.71
CA SER A 180 -8.11 11.14 22.50
C SER A 180 -9.59 11.04 22.85
#